data_f10e2c5e9dc876dca9253beddfb064f3
#
_entry.id   f10e2c5e9dc876dca9253beddfb064f3
#
_cell.length_a   1.000
_cell.length_b   1.000
_cell.length_c   1.000
_cell.angle_alpha   90.00
_cell.angle_beta   90.00
_cell.angle_gamma   90.00
#
_symmetry.space_group_name_H-M   'P 1'
#
loop_
_entity.id
_entity.type
_entity.pdbx_description
1 polymer ?
#
loop_
_entity_poly.entity_id
_entity_poly.type
_entity_poly.pdbx_seq_one_letter_code
_entity_poly.pdbx_strand_id
1 'polypeptide(L)'
;MVGYLVFVFMEKLNNIMNLQIKKISKDNFSKYGQLVSTKDIESQNINEETTKSFYDLVNIEIYGDDKQCRVNIFKSVKRNFPLEINMLENHPLSSQAFIPLQKTNFIVVVAPISNEPDINLIETFLISPEEGINFKPKVWHFPLIATENSNFLTIDKKDSANNLEIYNFQNNDKIFLDYE
;
A
#
# COMPACT_ATOMS: atom_id res chain seq x y z
N MET A 1 -29.14 42.72 35.73
CA MET A 1 -29.20 41.36 35.18
C MET A 1 -27.93 41.13 34.36
N VAL A 2 -26.98 40.42 34.89
CA VAL A 2 -25.70 40.15 34.21
C VAL A 2 -25.82 38.74 33.62
N GLY A 3 -25.91 38.65 32.31
CA GLY A 3 -25.98 37.37 31.60
C GLY A 3 -24.61 36.73 31.53
N TYR A 4 -24.41 35.58 32.18
CA TYR A 4 -23.24 34.74 32.04
C TYR A 4 -23.33 33.99 30.71
N LEU A 5 -22.41 34.30 29.79
CA LEU A 5 -22.19 33.57 28.56
C LEU A 5 -21.32 32.35 28.91
N VAL A 6 -21.92 31.16 28.98
CA VAL A 6 -21.21 29.92 29.18
C VAL A 6 -20.66 29.49 27.83
N PHE A 7 -19.37 29.64 27.60
CA PHE A 7 -18.65 29.03 26.50
C PHE A 7 -18.45 27.53 26.83
N VAL A 8 -19.26 26.69 26.22
CA VAL A 8 -19.02 25.24 26.22
C VAL A 8 -17.93 24.97 25.21
N PHE A 9 -16.70 24.77 25.69
CA PHE A 9 -15.63 24.15 24.90
C PHE A 9 -16.02 22.67 24.70
N MET A 10 -16.55 22.34 23.53
CA MET A 10 -16.60 20.93 23.11
C MET A 10 -15.16 20.51 22.81
N GLU A 11 -14.51 19.84 23.75
CA GLU A 11 -13.31 19.06 23.44
C GLU A 11 -13.72 18.01 22.37
N LYS A 12 -13.19 18.18 21.14
CA LYS A 12 -13.31 17.14 20.11
C LYS A 12 -12.54 15.93 20.63
N LEU A 13 -13.26 14.88 21.01
CA LEU A 13 -12.68 13.57 21.32
C LEU A 13 -11.79 13.15 20.14
N ASN A 14 -10.51 12.95 20.40
CA ASN A 14 -9.58 12.36 19.43
C ASN A 14 -10.03 10.91 19.19
N ASN A 15 -10.52 10.62 18.01
CA ASN A 15 -10.81 9.26 17.60
C ASN A 15 -9.48 8.54 17.33
N ILE A 16 -9.09 7.65 18.25
CA ILE A 16 -7.93 6.79 18.06
C ILE A 16 -8.41 5.49 17.40
N MET A 17 -7.86 5.19 16.23
CA MET A 17 -8.11 3.96 15.50
C MET A 17 -6.82 3.12 15.48
N ASN A 18 -6.90 1.88 15.92
CA ASN A 18 -5.81 0.91 15.79
C ASN A 18 -6.13 -0.07 14.67
N LEU A 19 -5.28 -0.09 13.64
CA LEU A 19 -5.46 -0.95 12.49
C LEU A 19 -5.13 -2.41 12.82
N GLN A 20 -5.97 -3.31 12.35
CA GLN A 20 -5.76 -4.76 12.52
C GLN A 20 -5.12 -5.35 11.27
N ILE A 21 -3.96 -6.00 11.42
CA ILE A 21 -3.23 -6.61 10.32
C ILE A 21 -3.90 -7.93 9.93
N LYS A 22 -4.25 -8.06 8.66
CA LYS A 22 -4.80 -9.28 8.06
C LYS A 22 -3.70 -10.00 7.28
N LYS A 23 -3.76 -11.31 7.24
CA LYS A 23 -2.95 -12.08 6.29
C LYS A 23 -3.50 -11.84 4.89
N ILE A 24 -2.61 -11.53 3.94
CA ILE A 24 -3.00 -11.31 2.55
C ILE A 24 -3.44 -12.60 1.86
N SER A 25 -4.39 -12.49 0.95
CA SER A 25 -4.77 -13.51 -0.05
C SER A 25 -5.19 -12.84 -1.35
N LYS A 26 -5.21 -13.59 -2.45
CA LYS A 26 -5.69 -13.08 -3.74
C LYS A 26 -7.10 -12.50 -3.62
N ASP A 27 -7.99 -13.16 -2.88
CA ASP A 27 -9.39 -12.76 -2.76
C ASP A 27 -9.55 -11.46 -1.96
N ASN A 28 -8.96 -11.37 -0.75
CA ASN A 28 -9.16 -10.20 0.11
C ASN A 28 -8.41 -8.95 -0.37
N PHE A 29 -7.38 -9.12 -1.21
CA PHE A 29 -6.62 -8.01 -1.79
C PHE A 29 -7.11 -7.61 -3.19
N SER A 30 -7.98 -8.38 -3.83
CA SER A 30 -8.42 -8.20 -5.24
C SER A 30 -9.01 -6.83 -5.54
N LYS A 31 -9.66 -6.19 -4.58
CA LYS A 31 -10.21 -4.83 -4.72
C LYS A 31 -9.14 -3.74 -4.75
N TYR A 32 -7.96 -4.00 -4.16
CA TYR A 32 -6.85 -3.06 -4.08
C TYR A 32 -5.77 -3.30 -5.13
N GLY A 33 -5.64 -4.55 -5.59
CA GLY A 33 -4.56 -4.91 -6.48
C GLY A 33 -4.47 -6.39 -6.74
N GLN A 34 -3.27 -6.80 -7.11
CA GLN A 34 -2.94 -8.18 -7.41
C GLN A 34 -1.78 -8.63 -6.52
N LEU A 35 -1.84 -9.88 -6.07
CA LEU A 35 -0.74 -10.51 -5.33
C LEU A 35 0.25 -11.11 -6.32
N VAL A 36 1.51 -10.69 -6.26
CA VAL A 36 2.62 -11.31 -7.00
C VAL A 36 3.07 -12.53 -6.22
N SER A 37 2.67 -13.71 -6.66
CA SER A 37 2.97 -14.96 -5.98
C SER A 37 3.01 -16.10 -6.98
N THR A 38 3.96 -17.01 -6.81
CA THR A 38 4.03 -18.26 -7.60
C THR A 38 3.23 -19.39 -6.97
N LYS A 39 2.64 -19.13 -5.80
CA LYS A 39 1.85 -20.14 -5.07
C LYS A 39 0.56 -20.44 -5.85
N ASP A 40 0.27 -21.71 -5.98
CA ASP A 40 -0.90 -22.23 -6.70
C ASP A 40 -0.98 -21.77 -8.17
N ILE A 41 0.18 -21.47 -8.79
CA ILE A 41 0.34 -21.14 -10.21
C ILE A 41 1.10 -22.27 -10.89
N GLU A 42 0.59 -22.71 -12.03
CA GLU A 42 1.26 -23.70 -12.88
C GLU A 42 2.56 -23.11 -13.45
N SER A 43 3.66 -23.85 -13.35
CA SER A 43 4.94 -23.45 -13.91
C SER A 43 5.23 -24.19 -15.21
N GLN A 44 6.00 -23.57 -16.08
CA GLN A 44 6.57 -24.21 -17.26
C GLN A 44 8.07 -24.44 -17.04
N ASN A 45 8.54 -25.66 -17.37
CA ASN A 45 9.99 -25.91 -17.41
C ASN A 45 10.56 -25.36 -18.72
N ILE A 46 11.60 -24.57 -18.61
CA ILE A 46 12.34 -23.97 -19.73
C ILE A 46 13.86 -24.21 -19.54
N ASN A 47 14.65 -23.83 -20.52
CA ASN A 47 16.13 -23.93 -20.49
C ASN A 47 16.60 -25.35 -20.10
N GLU A 48 16.20 -26.36 -20.86
CA GLU A 48 16.56 -27.75 -20.63
C GLU A 48 16.18 -28.25 -19.19
N GLU A 49 14.98 -27.83 -18.73
CA GLU A 49 14.41 -28.15 -17.42
C GLU A 49 15.15 -27.56 -16.20
N THR A 50 16.13 -26.70 -16.42
CA THR A 50 16.87 -26.06 -15.32
C THR A 50 16.13 -24.89 -14.68
N THR A 51 15.03 -24.41 -15.31
CA THR A 51 14.30 -23.22 -14.87
C THR A 51 12.79 -23.47 -14.88
N LYS A 52 12.13 -23.15 -13.77
CA LYS A 52 10.66 -23.06 -13.71
C LYS A 52 10.23 -21.62 -13.96
N SER A 53 9.42 -21.40 -14.96
CA SER A 53 8.87 -20.10 -15.32
C SER A 53 7.40 -20.00 -14.91
N PHE A 54 7.01 -18.86 -14.34
CA PHE A 54 5.66 -18.51 -13.96
C PHE A 54 5.30 -17.23 -14.70
N TYR A 55 4.30 -17.30 -15.58
CA TYR A 55 3.91 -16.20 -16.44
C TYR A 55 2.67 -15.48 -15.91
N ASP A 56 2.47 -14.24 -16.37
CA ASP A 56 1.25 -13.46 -16.19
C ASP A 56 0.78 -13.32 -14.73
N LEU A 57 1.72 -13.20 -13.81
CA LEU A 57 1.41 -13.09 -12.37
C LEU A 57 0.59 -11.84 -12.06
N VAL A 58 0.88 -10.72 -12.71
CA VAL A 58 0.17 -9.43 -12.55
C VAL A 58 0.23 -8.61 -13.83
N ASN A 59 -0.69 -7.67 -13.99
CA ASN A 59 -0.72 -6.72 -15.10
C ASN A 59 -0.24 -5.34 -14.66
N ILE A 60 0.80 -4.83 -15.30
CA ILE A 60 1.24 -3.45 -15.10
C ILE A 60 0.38 -2.53 -15.97
N GLU A 61 -0.41 -1.69 -15.31
CA GLU A 61 -1.32 -0.74 -15.96
C GLU A 61 -0.69 0.64 -16.01
N ILE A 62 -0.65 1.27 -17.21
CA ILE A 62 -0.12 2.63 -17.41
C ILE A 62 -1.06 3.40 -18.31
N TYR A 63 -1.54 4.53 -17.84
CA TYR A 63 -2.47 5.42 -18.55
C TYR A 63 -1.82 6.75 -18.94
N GLY A 64 -2.51 7.50 -19.80
CA GLY A 64 -2.05 8.76 -20.36
C GLY A 64 -1.27 8.60 -21.65
N ASP A 65 -0.71 9.72 -22.15
CA ASP A 65 -0.06 9.79 -23.47
C ASP A 65 1.29 9.05 -23.49
N ASP A 66 2.08 9.22 -22.43
CA ASP A 66 3.33 8.47 -22.25
C ASP A 66 3.07 7.22 -21.40
N LYS A 67 3.17 6.05 -22.03
CA LYS A 67 2.96 4.73 -21.43
C LYS A 67 4.24 4.02 -21.02
N GLN A 68 5.32 4.76 -20.80
CA GLN A 68 6.57 4.15 -20.36
C GLN A 68 6.51 3.79 -18.88
N CYS A 69 6.94 2.57 -18.55
CA CYS A 69 7.20 2.17 -17.17
C CYS A 69 8.67 2.40 -16.81
N ARG A 70 8.94 2.46 -15.53
CA ARG A 70 10.29 2.41 -14.96
C ARG A 70 10.38 1.30 -13.93
N VAL A 71 11.59 0.79 -13.81
CA VAL A 71 11.96 -0.16 -12.75
C VAL A 71 12.91 0.55 -11.80
N ASN A 72 12.61 0.54 -10.52
CA ASN A 72 13.44 1.16 -9.49
C ASN A 72 13.83 0.15 -8.40
N ILE A 73 14.84 0.49 -7.62
CA ILE A 73 15.19 -0.22 -6.38
C ILE A 73 14.96 0.74 -5.22
N PHE A 74 14.05 0.35 -4.31
CA PHE A 74 13.86 1.03 -3.04
C PHE A 74 14.65 0.30 -1.96
N LYS A 75 15.58 1.02 -1.33
CA LYS A 75 16.30 0.55 -0.14
C LYS A 75 15.58 1.05 1.10
N SER A 76 14.82 0.19 1.73
CA SER A 76 13.96 0.55 2.83
C SER A 76 14.57 0.18 4.19
N VAL A 77 14.46 1.09 5.13
CA VAL A 77 14.82 0.86 6.53
C VAL A 77 13.57 0.40 7.29
N LYS A 78 13.75 -0.50 8.25
CA LYS A 78 12.70 -0.93 9.17
C LYS A 78 11.95 0.26 9.77
N ARG A 79 10.62 0.22 9.76
CA ARG A 79 9.78 1.22 10.44
C ARG A 79 9.67 0.90 11.94
N ASN A 80 9.57 1.93 12.74
CA ASN A 80 9.28 1.80 14.16
C ASN A 80 7.77 1.72 14.38
N PHE A 81 7.35 0.93 15.35
CA PHE A 81 5.96 0.77 15.76
C PHE A 81 5.77 1.19 17.23
N PRO A 82 4.57 1.67 17.62
CA PRO A 82 3.41 1.91 16.76
C PRO A 82 3.69 3.00 15.72
N LEU A 83 3.24 2.79 14.48
CA LEU A 83 3.39 3.73 13.37
C LEU A 83 2.10 4.52 13.18
N GLU A 84 2.18 5.86 13.21
CA GLU A 84 1.04 6.72 12.87
C GLU A 84 0.84 6.76 11.35
N ILE A 85 -0.38 6.45 10.90
CA ILE A 85 -0.80 6.56 9.51
C ILE A 85 -1.47 7.93 9.35
N ASN A 86 -0.70 8.92 8.96
CA ASN A 86 -1.12 10.32 8.89
C ASN A 86 -1.50 10.79 7.48
N MET A 87 -1.30 9.96 6.47
CA MET A 87 -1.62 10.26 5.07
C MET A 87 -1.86 8.98 4.29
N LEU A 88 -2.46 9.10 3.13
CA LEU A 88 -2.42 8.09 2.07
C LEU A 88 -2.08 8.78 0.74
N GLU A 89 -1.48 8.02 -0.15
CA GLU A 89 -1.19 8.44 -1.52
C GLU A 89 -1.86 7.51 -2.53
N ASN A 90 -2.07 7.99 -3.75
CA ASN A 90 -2.47 7.14 -4.86
C ASN A 90 -1.77 7.56 -6.15
N HIS A 91 -1.74 6.65 -7.11
CA HIS A 91 -1.20 6.88 -8.43
C HIS A 91 -2.30 6.79 -9.48
N PRO A 92 -2.88 7.93 -9.94
CA PRO A 92 -4.04 7.90 -10.84
C PRO A 92 -3.75 7.34 -12.23
N LEU A 93 -2.51 7.40 -12.68
CA LEU A 93 -2.12 7.04 -14.04
C LEU A 93 -1.36 5.71 -14.16
N SER A 94 -1.12 5.01 -13.05
CA SER A 94 -0.50 3.69 -13.13
C SER A 94 -0.80 2.81 -11.93
N SER A 95 -0.67 1.50 -12.15
CA SER A 95 -0.41 0.56 -11.08
C SER A 95 0.98 0.81 -10.48
N GLN A 96 1.22 0.28 -9.28
CA GLN A 96 2.54 0.31 -8.63
C GLN A 96 2.83 -1.04 -8.01
N ALA A 97 3.86 -1.71 -8.51
CA ALA A 97 4.28 -3.00 -7.98
C ALA A 97 5.43 -2.86 -6.99
N PHE A 98 5.40 -3.67 -5.93
CA PHE A 98 6.47 -3.84 -4.95
C PHE A 98 6.81 -5.33 -4.83
N ILE A 99 8.04 -5.68 -5.13
CA ILE A 99 8.54 -7.06 -5.10
C ILE A 99 9.79 -7.08 -4.22
N PRO A 100 9.79 -7.77 -3.08
CA PRO A 100 10.97 -7.87 -2.23
C PRO A 100 12.08 -8.65 -2.96
N LEU A 101 13.32 -8.17 -2.83
CA LEU A 101 14.51 -8.81 -3.43
C LEU A 101 15.16 -9.85 -2.49
N GLN A 102 14.65 -9.97 -1.28
CA GLN A 102 15.04 -10.97 -0.28
C GLN A 102 13.80 -11.48 0.45
N LYS A 103 13.96 -12.59 1.17
CA LYS A 103 12.91 -13.13 2.03
C LYS A 103 12.63 -12.16 3.18
N THR A 104 11.57 -11.39 3.06
CA THR A 104 11.15 -10.41 4.06
C THR A 104 9.64 -10.23 4.04
N ASN A 105 9.07 -10.00 5.21
CA ASN A 105 7.69 -9.51 5.30
C ASN A 105 7.68 -7.99 5.06
N PHE A 106 6.57 -7.49 4.60
CA PHE A 106 6.27 -6.06 4.62
C PHE A 106 4.77 -5.84 4.82
N ILE A 107 4.39 -4.63 5.19
CA ILE A 107 3.00 -4.31 5.48
C ILE A 107 2.51 -3.28 4.47
N VAL A 108 1.26 -3.40 4.07
CA VAL A 108 0.56 -2.40 3.27
C VAL A 108 -0.70 -1.95 4.00
N VAL A 109 -0.92 -0.64 3.98
CA VAL A 109 -2.14 0.01 4.46
C VAL A 109 -2.83 0.60 3.25
N VAL A 110 -4.09 0.25 3.02
CA VAL A 110 -4.83 0.58 1.80
C VAL A 110 -6.25 1.05 2.10
N ALA A 111 -6.80 1.88 1.23
CA ALA A 111 -8.22 2.20 1.18
C ALA A 111 -8.76 2.08 -0.25
N PRO A 112 -10.06 1.84 -0.43
CA PRO A 112 -10.66 1.72 -1.76
C PRO A 112 -10.51 2.98 -2.61
N ILE A 113 -10.63 2.81 -3.93
CA ILE A 113 -10.67 3.92 -4.90
C ILE A 113 -11.84 4.84 -4.56
N SER A 114 -11.54 6.13 -4.38
CA SER A 114 -12.48 7.19 -4.04
C SER A 114 -11.84 8.55 -4.34
N ASN A 115 -12.62 9.64 -4.30
CA ASN A 115 -12.07 10.99 -4.42
C ASN A 115 -11.19 11.34 -3.20
N GLU A 116 -11.63 10.92 -2.00
CA GLU A 116 -10.90 11.05 -0.74
C GLU A 116 -10.99 9.72 0.02
N PRO A 117 -9.93 9.26 0.68
CA PRO A 117 -9.97 7.99 1.40
C PRO A 117 -10.87 8.08 2.64
N ASP A 118 -11.76 7.10 2.79
CA ASP A 118 -12.55 6.93 4.02
C ASP A 118 -11.74 6.16 5.05
N ILE A 119 -11.46 6.77 6.20
CA ILE A 119 -10.69 6.18 7.29
C ILE A 119 -11.31 4.88 7.83
N ASN A 120 -12.64 4.73 7.76
CA ASN A 120 -13.35 3.54 8.21
C ASN A 120 -13.20 2.35 7.25
N LEU A 121 -12.72 2.60 6.04
CA LEU A 121 -12.50 1.58 5.01
C LEU A 121 -11.03 1.22 4.83
N ILE A 122 -10.16 1.74 5.70
CA ILE A 122 -8.73 1.39 5.70
C ILE A 122 -8.57 -0.08 6.12
N GLU A 123 -7.81 -0.80 5.34
CA GLU A 123 -7.40 -2.18 5.63
C GLU A 123 -5.88 -2.31 5.62
N THR A 124 -5.38 -3.27 6.38
CA THR A 124 -3.95 -3.52 6.52
C THR A 124 -3.66 -4.99 6.26
N PHE A 125 -2.62 -5.25 5.46
CA PHE A 125 -2.22 -6.60 5.11
C PHE A 125 -0.73 -6.83 5.37
N LEU A 126 -0.41 -7.97 5.96
CA LEU A 126 0.94 -8.51 6.03
C LEU A 126 1.20 -9.32 4.76
N ILE A 127 2.22 -8.94 4.02
CA ILE A 127 2.69 -9.65 2.83
C ILE A 127 3.73 -10.67 3.26
N SER A 128 3.53 -11.92 2.86
CA SER A 128 4.41 -13.03 3.21
C SER A 128 5.76 -12.91 2.50
N PRO A 129 6.83 -13.52 3.04
CA PRO A 129 8.12 -13.58 2.35
C PRO A 129 7.99 -14.20 0.96
N GLU A 130 8.73 -13.68 -0.01
CA GLU A 130 8.73 -14.13 -1.42
C GLU A 130 7.45 -13.76 -2.20
N GLU A 131 6.51 -13.06 -1.58
CA GLU A 131 5.34 -12.50 -2.25
C GLU A 131 5.52 -10.99 -2.44
N GLY A 132 4.97 -10.47 -3.51
CA GLY A 132 4.90 -9.04 -3.79
C GLY A 132 3.46 -8.61 -4.02
N ILE A 133 3.27 -7.32 -4.26
CA ILE A 133 1.95 -6.77 -4.61
C ILE A 133 2.05 -5.85 -5.82
N ASN A 134 0.93 -5.63 -6.48
CA ASN A 134 0.76 -4.61 -7.51
C ASN A 134 -0.55 -3.87 -7.23
N PHE A 135 -0.47 -2.65 -6.72
CA PHE A 135 -1.63 -1.79 -6.50
C PHE A 135 -2.29 -1.42 -7.83
N LYS A 136 -3.62 -1.44 -7.88
CA LYS A 136 -4.36 -0.84 -9.00
C LYS A 136 -4.16 0.68 -9.02
N PRO A 137 -4.28 1.31 -10.20
CA PRO A 137 -4.35 2.76 -10.29
C PRO A 137 -5.44 3.33 -9.38
N LYS A 138 -5.18 4.49 -8.77
CA LYS A 138 -6.08 5.22 -7.87
C LYS A 138 -6.40 4.54 -6.54
N VAL A 139 -5.83 3.39 -6.22
CA VAL A 139 -5.96 2.81 -4.88
C VAL A 139 -5.15 3.63 -3.90
N TRP A 140 -5.82 4.09 -2.85
CA TRP A 140 -5.17 4.79 -1.75
C TRP A 140 -4.31 3.84 -0.95
N HIS A 141 -3.08 4.23 -0.67
CA HIS A 141 -2.15 3.41 0.12
C HIS A 141 -1.15 4.29 0.90
N PHE A 142 -0.69 3.79 2.02
CA PHE A 142 0.41 4.40 2.76
C PHE A 142 1.75 3.99 2.10
N PRO A 143 2.77 4.85 2.10
CA PRO A 143 4.10 4.48 1.62
C PRO A 143 4.62 3.19 2.24
N LEU A 144 5.47 2.47 1.50
CA LEU A 144 6.01 1.17 1.87
C LEU A 144 6.44 1.05 3.34
N ILE A 145 5.91 0.04 4.04
CA ILE A 145 6.22 -0.26 5.44
C ILE A 145 7.07 -1.53 5.50
N ALA A 146 8.39 -1.37 5.55
CA ALA A 146 9.31 -2.47 5.73
C ALA A 146 9.37 -2.88 7.22
N THR A 147 9.25 -4.19 7.51
CA THR A 147 9.35 -4.75 8.86
C THR A 147 10.79 -5.00 9.28
N GLU A 148 11.71 -5.00 8.34
CA GLU A 148 13.17 -5.08 8.50
C GLU A 148 13.86 -4.30 7.36
N ASN A 149 15.17 -4.05 7.49
CA ASN A 149 15.93 -3.41 6.42
C ASN A 149 15.93 -4.31 5.17
N SER A 150 15.35 -3.81 4.08
CA SER A 150 15.09 -4.63 2.90
C SER A 150 15.07 -3.80 1.61
N ASN A 151 15.34 -4.48 0.50
CA ASN A 151 15.31 -3.87 -0.82
C ASN A 151 14.09 -4.39 -1.58
N PHE A 152 13.48 -3.50 -2.35
CA PHE A 152 12.32 -3.80 -3.19
C PHE A 152 12.59 -3.37 -4.61
N LEU A 153 12.29 -4.24 -5.56
CA LEU A 153 12.09 -3.83 -6.94
C LEU A 153 10.70 -3.23 -7.04
N THR A 154 10.60 -2.01 -7.62
CA THR A 154 9.32 -1.37 -7.88
C THR A 154 9.14 -1.12 -9.35
N ILE A 155 7.90 -1.23 -9.83
CA ILE A 155 7.52 -0.94 -11.21
C ILE A 155 6.34 0.00 -11.18
N ASP A 156 6.50 1.17 -11.79
CA ASP A 156 5.47 2.19 -11.90
C ASP A 156 5.62 3.00 -13.20
N LYS A 157 4.81 4.04 -13.40
CA LYS A 157 4.92 4.95 -14.54
C LYS A 157 6.22 5.75 -14.45
N LYS A 158 6.94 5.81 -15.59
CA LYS A 158 8.06 6.71 -15.77
C LYS A 158 7.58 8.14 -15.68
N ASP A 159 7.91 9.09 -15.39
CA ASP A 159 7.42 10.45 -15.23
C ASP A 159 6.15 10.55 -14.38
N SER A 160 6.37 10.90 -13.13
CA SER A 160 5.32 10.94 -12.10
C SER A 160 4.77 12.34 -11.85
N ALA A 161 5.07 13.36 -12.67
CA ALA A 161 4.69 14.76 -12.39
C ALA A 161 3.18 14.93 -12.13
N ASN A 162 2.33 14.07 -12.73
CA ASN A 162 0.88 14.06 -12.54
C ASN A 162 0.34 12.70 -12.08
N ASN A 163 1.20 11.85 -11.52
CA ASN A 163 0.85 10.49 -11.10
C ASN A 163 1.02 10.29 -9.59
N LEU A 164 0.78 11.33 -8.80
CA LEU A 164 0.81 11.26 -7.36
C LEU A 164 -0.23 12.23 -6.79
N GLU A 165 -1.19 11.68 -6.08
CA GLU A 165 -2.12 12.40 -5.22
C GLU A 165 -1.85 12.03 -3.77
N ILE A 166 -1.91 13.01 -2.87
CA ILE A 166 -1.68 12.81 -1.43
C ILE A 166 -2.87 13.36 -0.67
N TYR A 167 -3.39 12.56 0.25
CA TYR A 167 -4.40 12.96 1.21
C TYR A 167 -3.82 12.90 2.63
N ASN A 168 -3.79 14.03 3.32
CA ASN A 168 -3.35 14.11 4.71
C ASN A 168 -4.57 14.07 5.63
N PHE A 169 -4.59 13.16 6.59
CA PHE A 169 -5.65 13.08 7.58
C PHE A 169 -5.63 14.30 8.51
N GLN A 170 -6.80 14.68 9.01
CA GLN A 170 -6.91 15.81 9.91
C GLN A 170 -6.36 15.46 11.31
N ASN A 171 -5.87 16.46 12.03
CA ASN A 171 -5.23 16.29 13.36
C ASN A 171 -6.08 15.56 14.41
N ASN A 172 -7.39 15.44 14.21
CA ASN A 172 -8.31 14.74 15.11
C ASN A 172 -8.43 13.24 14.85
N ASP A 173 -7.95 12.77 13.69
CA ASP A 173 -7.99 11.37 13.29
C ASP A 173 -6.60 10.77 13.58
N LYS A 174 -6.50 10.03 14.67
CA LYS A 174 -5.27 9.34 15.07
C LYS A 174 -5.37 7.87 14.71
N ILE A 175 -4.68 7.48 13.63
CA ILE A 175 -4.68 6.13 13.09
C ILE A 175 -3.33 5.52 13.37
N PHE A 176 -3.28 4.39 14.06
CA PHE A 176 -2.05 3.70 14.39
C PHE A 176 -2.04 2.27 13.86
N LEU A 177 -0.87 1.86 13.47
CA LEU A 177 -0.52 0.49 13.12
C LEU A 177 0.52 -0.02 14.10
N ASP A 178 0.26 -1.15 14.74
CA ASP A 178 1.20 -1.85 15.58
C ASP A 178 1.62 -3.18 14.94
N TYR A 179 2.90 -3.54 15.13
CA TYR A 179 3.47 -4.79 14.62
C TYR A 179 4.62 -5.23 15.54
N GLU A 180 4.46 -6.38 16.20
CA GLU A 180 5.44 -7.03 17.08
C GLU A 180 6.44 -7.91 16.33
#